data_4411beb009559e4a6067f136b68d6d23
#
_entry.id   4411beb009559e4a6067f136b68d6d23
#
_cell.length_a   1.000
_cell.length_b   1.000
_cell.length_c   1.000
_cell.angle_alpha   90.00
_cell.angle_beta   90.00
_cell.angle_gamma   90.00
#
_symmetry.space_group_name_H-M   'P 1'
#
loop_
_entity.id
_entity.type
_entity.pdbx_description
1 polymer ?
#
loop_
_entity_poly.entity_id
_entity_poly.type
_entity_poly.pdbx_seq_one_letter_code
_entity_poly.pdbx_strand_id
1 'polypeptide(L)'
;MYLTLHIHNETDQLKSVILGIAQGQGPPPTVDNAYDPNSLMHIKAGSYPSEAEMVAEIEGLAEVFARHGVNVFRPDLIPDCNQIFARDIAFVVDDKWVLSNILPDRAEETDAIQYLIKQADPGCIIVPPEQVHIEGGDVMPWNDYIFVGTYSGDDYSDYITARTNMDAVIALQELFPDKLV
;
A
#
# COMPACT_ATOMS: atom_id res chain seq x y z
N MET A 1 -3.77 12.72 21.80
CA MET A 1 -4.91 11.88 21.34
C MET A 1 -4.40 11.10 20.14
N TYR A 2 -4.50 9.79 20.15
CA TYR A 2 -4.05 8.95 19.04
C TYR A 2 -5.02 9.00 17.88
N LEU A 3 -4.54 8.66 16.67
CA LEU A 3 -5.40 8.37 15.52
C LEU A 3 -6.29 7.16 15.83
N THR A 4 -7.57 7.27 15.51
CA THR A 4 -8.50 6.15 15.65
C THR A 4 -8.43 5.29 14.41
N LEU A 5 -8.10 4.01 14.58
CA LEU A 5 -8.10 2.99 13.54
C LEU A 5 -9.41 2.20 13.65
N HIS A 6 -10.13 2.02 12.52
CA HIS A 6 -11.43 1.35 12.51
C HIS A 6 -11.83 0.98 11.09
N ILE A 7 -11.24 -0.09 10.55
CA ILE A 7 -11.49 -0.58 9.20
C ILE A 7 -11.97 -2.03 9.25
N HIS A 8 -13.27 -2.24 9.12
CA HIS A 8 -13.86 -3.58 9.07
C HIS A 8 -14.06 -4.10 7.65
N ASN A 9 -14.21 -3.19 6.70
CA ASN A 9 -14.40 -3.50 5.28
C ASN A 9 -14.02 -2.30 4.42
N GLU A 10 -14.03 -2.49 3.11
CA GLU A 10 -13.66 -1.45 2.14
C GLU A 10 -14.87 -0.71 1.54
N THR A 11 -16.07 -0.93 2.06
CA THR A 11 -17.32 -0.33 1.54
C THR A 11 -18.02 0.61 2.50
N ASP A 12 -17.59 0.64 3.76
CA ASP A 12 -18.08 1.61 4.73
C ASP A 12 -17.64 3.04 4.38
N GLN A 13 -18.31 4.02 4.99
CA GLN A 13 -17.99 5.42 4.74
C GLN A 13 -16.54 5.74 5.13
N LEU A 14 -15.72 6.05 4.14
CA LEU A 14 -14.32 6.46 4.34
C LEU A 14 -14.28 7.78 5.14
N LYS A 15 -13.45 7.81 6.19
CA LYS A 15 -13.26 8.98 7.07
C LYS A 15 -11.90 9.62 6.85
N SER A 16 -10.88 8.80 6.67
CA SER A 16 -9.51 9.24 6.46
C SER A 16 -8.78 8.27 5.54
N VAL A 17 -7.86 8.78 4.75
CA VAL A 17 -7.07 7.97 3.81
C VAL A 17 -5.65 8.50 3.74
N ILE A 18 -4.69 7.61 3.56
CA ILE A 18 -3.35 7.97 3.09
C ILE A 18 -3.38 7.85 1.57
N LEU A 19 -3.27 8.97 0.88
CA LEU A 19 -3.23 9.02 -0.57
C LEU A 19 -1.79 9.26 -1.02
N GLY A 20 -1.27 8.41 -1.88
CA GLY A 20 0.08 8.53 -2.43
C GLY A 20 0.33 9.86 -3.15
N ILE A 21 1.57 10.13 -3.44
CA ILE A 21 2.03 11.29 -4.21
C ILE A 21 2.75 10.84 -5.47
N ALA A 22 2.61 11.60 -6.53
CA ALA A 22 3.28 11.34 -7.81
C ALA A 22 4.46 12.27 -8.08
N GLN A 23 4.63 13.33 -7.27
CA GLN A 23 5.76 14.24 -7.39
C GLN A 23 7.07 13.54 -7.01
N GLY A 24 8.15 13.87 -7.73
CA GLY A 24 9.51 13.50 -7.39
C GLY A 24 9.81 12.00 -7.50
N GLN A 25 9.03 11.25 -8.27
CA GLN A 25 9.21 9.81 -8.46
C GLN A 25 10.49 9.41 -9.22
N GLY A 26 11.26 10.39 -9.69
CA GLY A 26 12.45 10.14 -10.50
C GLY A 26 12.15 9.94 -11.99
N PRO A 27 13.13 9.46 -12.76
CA PRO A 27 12.94 9.23 -14.18
C PRO A 27 11.94 8.08 -14.42
N PRO A 28 11.17 8.11 -15.52
CA PRO A 28 10.27 7.02 -15.85
C PRO A 28 11.05 5.69 -16.02
N PRO A 29 10.44 4.55 -15.66
CA PRO A 29 11.09 3.27 -15.82
C PRO A 29 11.37 2.96 -17.29
N THR A 30 12.37 2.14 -17.54
CA THR A 30 12.76 1.67 -18.87
C THR A 30 12.32 0.21 -19.06
N VAL A 31 12.44 -0.30 -20.29
CA VAL A 31 12.14 -1.71 -20.58
C VAL A 31 12.99 -2.68 -19.74
N ASP A 32 14.21 -2.25 -19.38
CA ASP A 32 15.18 -3.11 -18.68
C ASP A 32 14.97 -3.14 -17.17
N ASN A 33 14.27 -2.14 -16.59
CA ASN A 33 14.06 -2.03 -15.14
C ASN A 33 12.58 -2.04 -14.73
N ALA A 34 11.66 -2.21 -15.68
CA ALA A 34 10.25 -2.38 -15.38
C ALA A 34 9.99 -3.80 -14.88
N TYR A 35 9.57 -3.94 -13.63
CA TYR A 35 9.28 -5.23 -13.00
C TYR A 35 7.79 -5.62 -13.03
N ASP A 36 6.90 -4.69 -13.31
CA ASP A 36 5.47 -4.97 -13.43
C ASP A 36 5.04 -5.03 -14.90
N PRO A 37 4.24 -6.07 -15.29
CA PRO A 37 3.84 -6.30 -16.68
C PRO A 37 3.07 -5.15 -17.31
N ASN A 38 2.29 -4.41 -16.53
CA ASN A 38 1.47 -3.31 -17.01
C ASN A 38 2.35 -2.10 -17.38
N SER A 39 3.27 -1.72 -16.50
CA SER A 39 4.27 -0.67 -16.77
C SER A 39 5.09 -1.02 -18.01
N LEU A 40 5.56 -2.26 -18.10
CA LEU A 40 6.32 -2.73 -19.25
C LEU A 40 5.51 -2.63 -20.57
N MET A 41 4.23 -2.95 -20.55
CA MET A 41 3.34 -2.81 -21.70
C MET A 41 3.22 -1.35 -22.14
N HIS A 42 2.98 -0.44 -21.18
CA HIS A 42 2.86 1.01 -21.46
C HIS A 42 4.16 1.63 -21.93
N ILE A 43 5.29 1.22 -21.38
CA ILE A 43 6.62 1.68 -21.82
C ILE A 43 6.86 1.27 -23.27
N LYS A 44 6.61 -0.01 -23.63
CA LYS A 44 6.76 -0.52 -24.98
C LYS A 44 5.81 0.15 -25.99
N ALA A 45 4.61 0.53 -25.52
CA ALA A 45 3.63 1.24 -26.33
C ALA A 45 3.89 2.75 -26.46
N GLY A 46 4.85 3.30 -25.68
CA GLY A 46 5.09 4.75 -25.62
C GLY A 46 3.93 5.52 -24.98
N SER A 47 3.14 4.86 -24.13
CA SER A 47 1.97 5.41 -23.43
C SER A 47 2.13 5.41 -21.92
N TYR A 48 3.35 5.29 -21.43
CA TYR A 48 3.62 5.47 -20.00
C TYR A 48 3.37 6.92 -19.61
N PRO A 49 2.58 7.18 -18.55
CA PRO A 49 2.18 8.55 -18.19
C PRO A 49 3.38 9.39 -17.73
N SER A 50 3.35 10.67 -18.01
CA SER A 50 4.29 11.63 -17.47
C SER A 50 4.00 11.91 -15.99
N GLU A 51 5.01 12.36 -15.23
CA GLU A 51 4.82 12.78 -13.84
C GLU A 51 3.70 13.82 -13.71
N ALA A 52 3.64 14.79 -14.63
CA ALA A 52 2.60 15.83 -14.60
C ALA A 52 1.18 15.27 -14.76
N GLU A 53 0.98 14.27 -15.61
CA GLU A 53 -0.30 13.58 -15.76
C GLU A 53 -0.66 12.80 -14.49
N MET A 54 0.27 12.05 -13.92
CA MET A 54 0.06 11.31 -12.68
C MET A 54 -0.24 12.23 -11.50
N VAL A 55 0.46 13.36 -11.38
CA VAL A 55 0.18 14.38 -10.37
C VAL A 55 -1.24 14.92 -10.53
N ALA A 56 -1.64 15.26 -11.75
CA ALA A 56 -2.99 15.80 -12.00
C ALA A 56 -4.09 14.79 -11.63
N GLU A 57 -3.89 13.51 -11.90
CA GLU A 57 -4.85 12.44 -11.55
C GLU A 57 -4.93 12.24 -10.03
N ILE A 58 -3.82 12.18 -9.34
CA ILE A 58 -3.78 12.02 -7.87
C ILE A 58 -4.38 13.24 -7.16
N GLU A 59 -4.08 14.45 -7.61
CA GLU A 59 -4.69 15.66 -7.03
C GLU A 59 -6.19 15.74 -7.33
N GLY A 60 -6.63 15.30 -8.52
CA GLY A 60 -8.05 15.17 -8.84
C GLY A 60 -8.77 14.21 -7.90
N LEU A 61 -8.15 13.08 -7.54
CA LEU A 61 -8.68 12.14 -6.55
C LEU A 61 -8.72 12.77 -5.13
N ALA A 62 -7.68 13.50 -4.74
CA ALA A 62 -7.64 14.22 -3.47
C ALA A 62 -8.80 15.22 -3.35
N GLU A 63 -9.13 15.96 -4.44
CA GLU A 63 -10.27 16.86 -4.48
C GLU A 63 -11.61 16.13 -4.31
N VAL A 64 -11.75 14.93 -4.88
CA VAL A 64 -12.95 14.10 -4.68
C VAL A 64 -13.08 13.73 -3.21
N PHE A 65 -12.04 13.25 -2.56
CA PHE A 65 -12.06 12.92 -1.15
C PHE A 65 -12.41 14.15 -0.29
N ALA A 66 -11.80 15.29 -0.56
CA ALA A 66 -12.08 16.53 0.17
C ALA A 66 -13.56 16.96 0.03
N ARG A 67 -14.15 16.85 -1.16
CA ARG A 67 -15.59 17.15 -1.39
C ARG A 67 -16.52 16.22 -0.63
N HIS A 68 -16.08 15.00 -0.33
CA HIS A 68 -16.84 14.04 0.48
C HIS A 68 -16.49 14.09 1.98
N GLY A 69 -15.70 15.08 2.42
CA GLY A 69 -15.34 15.27 3.83
C GLY A 69 -14.38 14.23 4.37
N VAL A 70 -13.60 13.57 3.50
CA VAL A 70 -12.58 12.62 3.87
C VAL A 70 -11.28 13.36 4.21
N ASN A 71 -10.66 13.04 5.35
CA ASN A 71 -9.34 13.55 5.69
C ASN A 71 -8.27 12.85 4.85
N VAL A 72 -7.53 13.61 4.06
CA VAL A 72 -6.47 13.09 3.21
C VAL A 72 -5.12 13.36 3.86
N PHE A 73 -4.39 12.30 4.19
CA PHE A 73 -2.99 12.37 4.59
C PHE A 73 -2.11 12.06 3.38
N ARG A 74 -0.92 12.66 3.34
CA ARG A 74 0.03 12.46 2.23
C ARG A 74 1.34 11.95 2.80
N PRO A 75 2.02 11.01 2.15
CA PRO A 75 3.38 10.64 2.56
C PRO A 75 4.32 11.85 2.48
N ASP A 76 5.35 11.86 3.31
CA ASP A 76 6.47 12.80 3.15
C ASP A 76 7.18 12.50 1.83
N LEU A 77 7.58 13.55 1.09
CA LEU A 77 8.27 13.38 -0.19
C LEU A 77 9.66 12.78 0.00
N ILE A 78 9.91 11.66 -0.65
CA ILE A 78 11.23 11.06 -0.80
C ILE A 78 11.65 11.25 -2.27
N PRO A 79 12.74 12.01 -2.53
CA PRO A 79 13.21 12.23 -3.90
C PRO A 79 13.59 10.92 -4.60
N ASP A 80 13.28 10.84 -5.89
CA ASP A 80 13.54 9.67 -6.75
C ASP A 80 12.85 8.36 -6.30
N CYS A 81 11.77 8.48 -5.51
CA CYS A 81 10.97 7.37 -5.01
C CYS A 81 9.55 7.44 -5.57
N ASN A 82 9.06 6.33 -6.12
CA ASN A 82 7.67 6.22 -6.55
C ASN A 82 6.77 5.96 -5.35
N GLN A 83 5.98 6.97 -4.95
CA GLN A 83 5.13 6.92 -3.76
C GLN A 83 3.63 6.95 -4.08
N ILE A 84 3.25 6.57 -5.31
CA ILE A 84 1.84 6.61 -5.74
C ILE A 84 1.00 5.57 -4.98
N PHE A 85 1.57 4.38 -4.73
CA PHE A 85 0.83 3.23 -4.19
C PHE A 85 0.92 3.13 -2.66
N ALA A 86 0.42 4.15 -1.95
CA ALA A 86 0.43 4.18 -0.49
C ALA A 86 -0.33 3.00 0.17
N ARG A 87 -1.22 2.33 -0.56
CA ARG A 87 -1.92 1.14 -0.09
C ARG A 87 -0.95 -0.02 0.18
N ASP A 88 0.11 -0.15 -0.59
CA ASP A 88 1.02 -1.29 -0.52
C ASP A 88 1.90 -1.26 0.73
N ILE A 89 2.24 -0.05 1.22
CA ILE A 89 3.22 0.13 2.30
C ILE A 89 2.66 -0.11 3.71
N ALA A 90 1.34 -0.04 3.87
CA ALA A 90 0.67 -0.31 5.14
C ALA A 90 -0.84 -0.41 4.95
N PHE A 91 -1.52 -1.16 5.81
CA PHE A 91 -2.97 -1.30 5.78
C PHE A 91 -3.55 -1.46 7.18
N VAL A 92 -4.84 -1.21 7.31
CA VAL A 92 -5.57 -1.35 8.58
C VAL A 92 -6.61 -2.45 8.45
N VAL A 93 -6.65 -3.33 9.45
CA VAL A 93 -7.76 -4.26 9.67
C VAL A 93 -8.23 -4.09 11.10
N ASP A 94 -9.51 -3.84 11.29
CA ASP A 94 -10.13 -3.46 12.55
C ASP A 94 -9.41 -2.28 13.21
N ASP A 95 -8.72 -2.49 14.33
CA ASP A 95 -7.93 -1.50 15.06
C ASP A 95 -6.40 -1.70 14.89
N LYS A 96 -5.97 -2.62 14.04
CA LYS A 96 -4.55 -2.91 13.83
C LYS A 96 -4.05 -2.29 12.55
N TRP A 97 -2.94 -1.60 12.65
CA TRP A 97 -2.20 -1.04 11.52
C TRP A 97 -0.99 -1.92 11.24
N VAL A 98 -1.10 -2.72 10.18
CA VAL A 98 -0.02 -3.62 9.75
C VAL A 98 0.90 -2.84 8.82
N LEU A 99 2.18 -2.75 9.16
CA LEU A 99 3.21 -2.22 8.29
C LEU A 99 3.63 -3.32 7.32
N SER A 100 3.68 -2.98 6.04
CA SER A 100 4.02 -3.96 5.02
C SER A 100 5.52 -4.28 5.03
N ASN A 101 5.85 -5.53 4.78
CA ASN A 101 7.20 -5.96 4.42
C ASN A 101 7.20 -6.18 2.91
N ILE A 102 7.40 -5.08 2.19
CA ILE A 102 7.29 -4.99 0.73
C ILE A 102 8.62 -5.33 0.05
N LEU A 103 8.63 -5.27 -1.28
CA LEU A 103 9.84 -5.41 -2.09
C LEU A 103 10.98 -4.54 -1.56
N PRO A 104 12.23 -5.06 -1.50
CA PRO A 104 13.39 -4.27 -1.04
C PRO A 104 13.56 -2.94 -1.79
N ASP A 105 13.30 -2.91 -3.09
CA ASP A 105 13.40 -1.72 -3.93
C ASP A 105 12.37 -0.64 -3.58
N ARG A 106 11.35 -0.98 -2.79
CA ARG A 106 10.27 -0.10 -2.33
C ARG A 106 10.31 0.17 -0.83
N ALA A 107 11.26 -0.42 -0.10
CA ALA A 107 11.29 -0.35 1.36
C ALA A 107 11.32 1.09 1.91
N GLU A 108 11.96 2.02 1.20
CA GLU A 108 12.04 3.43 1.57
C GLU A 108 10.65 4.11 1.62
N GLU A 109 9.68 3.63 0.84
CA GLU A 109 8.33 4.21 0.84
C GLU A 109 7.66 4.15 2.22
N THR A 110 8.01 3.16 3.05
CA THR A 110 7.46 3.02 4.41
C THR A 110 7.91 4.14 5.36
N ASP A 111 9.05 4.74 5.11
CA ASP A 111 9.57 5.85 5.93
C ASP A 111 8.72 7.12 5.75
N ALA A 112 8.13 7.30 4.59
CA ALA A 112 7.32 8.47 4.25
C ALA A 112 6.05 8.65 5.09
N ILE A 113 5.58 7.60 5.77
CA ILE A 113 4.39 7.64 6.64
C ILE A 113 4.72 7.55 8.12
N GLN A 114 5.99 7.56 8.50
CA GLN A 114 6.42 7.45 9.91
C GLN A 114 5.83 8.54 10.81
N TYR A 115 5.60 9.73 10.29
CA TYR A 115 4.97 10.81 11.04
C TYR A 115 3.52 10.50 11.43
N LEU A 116 2.78 9.72 10.62
CA LEU A 116 1.43 9.24 10.93
C LEU A 116 1.47 8.06 11.92
N ILE A 117 2.38 7.11 11.70
CA ILE A 117 2.55 5.95 12.57
C ILE A 117 2.79 6.40 14.01
N LYS A 118 3.60 7.45 14.23
CA LYS A 118 3.84 8.05 15.54
C LYS A 118 2.59 8.67 16.19
N GLN A 119 1.54 8.92 15.43
CA GLN A 119 0.27 9.42 15.94
C GLN A 119 -0.73 8.30 16.29
N ALA A 120 -0.46 7.05 15.92
CA ALA A 120 -1.27 5.91 16.30
C ALA A 120 -0.87 5.38 17.68
N ASP A 121 -1.75 4.61 18.33
CA ASP A 121 -1.42 3.88 19.54
C ASP A 121 -0.36 2.81 19.20
N PRO A 122 0.82 2.81 19.87
CA PRO A 122 1.84 1.80 19.62
C PRO A 122 1.35 0.35 19.78
N GLY A 123 0.34 0.11 20.62
CA GLY A 123 -0.28 -1.21 20.78
C GLY A 123 -1.14 -1.68 19.59
N CYS A 124 -1.44 -0.77 18.67
CA CYS A 124 -2.15 -1.08 17.43
C CYS A 124 -1.22 -1.29 16.23
N ILE A 125 0.08 -0.99 16.36
CA ILE A 125 1.04 -1.12 15.26
C ILE A 125 1.60 -2.53 15.22
N ILE A 126 1.50 -3.17 14.07
CA ILE A 126 2.02 -4.51 13.81
C ILE A 126 3.16 -4.39 12.81
N VAL A 127 4.32 -4.88 13.20
CA VAL A 127 5.49 -5.02 12.33
C VAL A 127 5.68 -6.52 12.08
N PRO A 128 5.42 -7.02 10.87
CA PRO A 128 5.62 -8.42 10.56
C PRO A 128 7.10 -8.82 10.69
N PRO A 129 7.41 -10.08 11.06
CA PRO A 129 8.77 -10.58 11.02
C PRO A 129 9.28 -10.68 9.57
N GLU A 130 10.61 -10.74 9.40
CA GLU A 130 11.29 -10.65 8.10
C GLU A 130 10.79 -11.66 7.05
N GLN A 131 10.46 -12.89 7.47
CA GLN A 131 9.95 -13.93 6.57
C GLN A 131 8.51 -13.72 6.10
N VAL A 132 7.76 -12.81 6.71
CA VAL A 132 6.37 -12.50 6.34
C VAL A 132 6.39 -11.38 5.32
N HIS A 133 6.32 -11.73 4.04
CA HIS A 133 6.21 -10.77 2.96
C HIS A 133 4.74 -10.46 2.70
N ILE A 134 4.37 -9.18 2.81
CA ILE A 134 3.00 -8.73 2.69
C ILE A 134 2.94 -7.33 2.08
N GLU A 135 2.08 -7.16 1.09
CA GLU A 135 1.71 -5.84 0.54
C GLU A 135 0.23 -5.57 0.83
N GLY A 136 -0.08 -4.35 1.27
CA GLY A 136 -1.46 -3.97 1.59
C GLY A 136 -2.41 -4.01 0.40
N GLY A 137 -1.89 -3.91 -0.82
CA GLY A 137 -2.65 -4.07 -2.06
C GLY A 137 -3.21 -5.47 -2.27
N ASP A 138 -2.59 -6.49 -1.66
CA ASP A 138 -3.03 -7.89 -1.70
C ASP A 138 -4.06 -8.22 -0.61
N VAL A 139 -4.34 -7.33 0.35
CA VAL A 139 -5.16 -7.60 1.54
C VAL A 139 -6.46 -6.79 1.49
N MET A 140 -7.60 -7.48 1.50
CA MET A 140 -8.93 -6.88 1.47
C MET A 140 -9.78 -7.35 2.66
N PRO A 141 -9.94 -6.55 3.73
CA PRO A 141 -10.82 -6.87 4.83
C PRO A 141 -12.29 -6.78 4.40
N TRP A 142 -13.09 -7.74 4.83
CA TRP A 142 -14.52 -7.81 4.60
C TRP A 142 -15.26 -8.40 5.79
N ASN A 143 -15.52 -7.58 6.81
CA ASN A 143 -16.18 -7.99 8.06
C ASN A 143 -15.48 -9.19 8.74
N ASP A 144 -16.06 -10.36 8.70
CA ASP A 144 -15.53 -11.59 9.30
C ASP A 144 -14.46 -12.29 8.41
N TYR A 145 -14.14 -11.70 7.25
CA TYR A 145 -13.20 -12.28 6.29
C TYR A 145 -12.06 -11.33 6.01
N ILE A 146 -10.92 -11.91 5.64
CA ILE A 146 -9.80 -11.19 5.02
C ILE A 146 -9.43 -11.94 3.74
N PHE A 147 -9.69 -11.35 2.59
CA PHE A 147 -9.25 -11.91 1.31
C PHE A 147 -7.80 -11.50 1.07
N VAL A 148 -6.96 -12.48 0.72
CA VAL A 148 -5.53 -12.25 0.51
C VAL A 148 -5.12 -12.81 -0.83
N GLY A 149 -4.58 -11.95 -1.71
CA GLY A 149 -3.87 -12.37 -2.90
C GLY A 149 -2.51 -12.94 -2.52
N THR A 150 -2.23 -14.20 -2.88
CA THR A 150 -0.96 -14.85 -2.51
C THR A 150 -0.22 -15.39 -3.71
N TYR A 151 1.09 -15.48 -3.58
CA TYR A 151 1.98 -16.16 -4.48
C TYR A 151 2.85 -17.16 -3.71
N SER A 152 2.99 -18.37 -4.24
CA SER A 152 3.72 -19.48 -3.60
C SER A 152 4.98 -19.92 -4.36
N GLY A 153 5.42 -19.14 -5.35
CA GLY A 153 6.68 -19.38 -6.07
C GLY A 153 7.89 -18.72 -5.40
N ASP A 154 8.94 -18.52 -6.18
CA ASP A 154 10.14 -17.81 -5.74
C ASP A 154 9.81 -16.33 -5.47
N ASP A 155 10.26 -15.81 -4.32
CA ASP A 155 10.04 -14.42 -3.94
C ASP A 155 10.61 -13.47 -5.00
N TYR A 156 9.80 -12.45 -5.29
CA TYR A 156 10.20 -11.34 -6.17
C TYR A 156 10.72 -11.74 -7.56
N SER A 157 10.28 -12.87 -8.09
CA SER A 157 10.58 -13.20 -9.48
C SER A 157 9.83 -12.27 -10.45
N ASP A 158 10.35 -12.11 -11.65
CA ASP A 158 9.68 -11.35 -12.71
C ASP A 158 8.25 -11.89 -12.93
N TYR A 159 7.28 -10.99 -13.07
CA TYR A 159 5.87 -11.30 -13.35
C TYR A 159 5.04 -11.87 -12.20
N ILE A 160 5.44 -11.73 -10.95
CA ILE A 160 4.58 -11.99 -9.80
C ILE A 160 3.47 -10.92 -9.75
N THR A 161 2.20 -11.35 -9.67
CA THR A 161 1.04 -10.44 -9.55
C THR A 161 0.63 -10.20 -8.11
N ALA A 162 0.86 -11.17 -7.22
CA ALA A 162 0.72 -11.03 -5.77
C ALA A 162 2.11 -11.20 -5.13
N ARG A 163 2.46 -10.33 -4.17
CA ARG A 163 3.77 -10.32 -3.50
C ARG A 163 3.67 -10.69 -2.04
N THR A 164 2.49 -11.14 -1.64
CA THR A 164 2.18 -11.64 -0.32
C THR A 164 2.37 -13.15 -0.30
N ASN A 165 3.22 -13.66 0.61
CA ASN A 165 3.53 -15.07 0.71
C ASN A 165 2.59 -15.83 1.67
N MET A 166 2.71 -17.15 1.73
CA MET A 166 1.85 -17.98 2.60
C MET A 166 2.13 -17.76 4.09
N ASP A 167 3.33 -17.34 4.48
CA ASP A 167 3.64 -16.98 5.86
C ASP A 167 2.84 -15.75 6.31
N ALA A 168 2.54 -14.84 5.39
CA ALA A 168 1.65 -13.71 5.68
C ALA A 168 0.21 -14.15 5.93
N VAL A 169 -0.31 -15.14 5.19
CA VAL A 169 -1.65 -15.70 5.44
C VAL A 169 -1.74 -16.29 6.84
N ILE A 170 -0.72 -17.07 7.24
CA ILE A 170 -0.65 -17.67 8.58
C ILE A 170 -0.58 -16.56 9.64
N ALA A 171 0.29 -15.57 9.46
CA ALA A 171 0.44 -14.45 10.38
C ALA A 171 -0.86 -13.64 10.53
N LEU A 172 -1.58 -13.38 9.44
CA LEU A 172 -2.88 -12.69 9.48
C LEU A 172 -3.93 -13.53 10.23
N GLN A 173 -3.98 -14.85 10.01
CA GLN A 173 -4.92 -15.71 10.72
C GLN A 173 -4.62 -15.76 12.24
N GLU A 174 -3.36 -15.74 12.64
CA GLU A 174 -2.95 -15.65 14.04
C GLU A 174 -3.29 -14.29 14.66
N LEU A 175 -3.08 -13.21 13.91
CA LEU A 175 -3.34 -11.83 14.35
C LEU A 175 -4.84 -11.53 14.48
N PHE A 176 -5.66 -12.12 13.61
CA PHE A 176 -7.11 -11.93 13.57
C PHE A 176 -7.86 -13.28 13.74
N PRO A 177 -7.81 -13.89 14.94
CA PRO A 177 -8.34 -15.24 15.17
C PRO A 177 -9.86 -15.33 14.99
N ASP A 178 -10.56 -14.20 15.09
CA ASP A 178 -12.03 -14.13 14.91
C ASP A 178 -12.43 -13.93 13.44
N LYS A 179 -11.49 -13.83 12.53
CA LYS A 179 -11.73 -13.70 11.08
C LYS A 179 -11.28 -14.96 10.33
N LEU A 180 -11.85 -15.16 9.16
CA LEU A 180 -11.40 -16.17 8.20
C LEU A 180 -10.50 -15.51 7.17
N VAL A 181 -9.24 -15.96 7.12
CA VAL A 181 -8.25 -15.50 6.14
C VAL A 181 -8.17 -16.47 4.97
#